data_a773d8ca916110aea86ab7f67b7e8ab2
#
_entry.id   a773d8ca916110aea86ab7f67b7e8ab2
#
_cell.length_a   1.000
_cell.length_b   1.000
_cell.length_c   1.000
_cell.angle_alpha   90.00
_cell.angle_beta   90.00
_cell.angle_gamma   90.00
#
_symmetry.space_group_name_H-M   'P 1'
#
loop_
_entity.id
_entity.type
_entity.pdbx_description
1 polymer ?
#
loop_
_entity_poly.entity_id
_entity_poly.type
_entity_poly.pdbx_seq_one_letter_code
_entity_poly.pdbx_strand_id
1 'polypeptide(L)'
;MNTLLILLSLFFTPPAKSVYDFSFKTIDGKEIKLSKFKGKKILIVNTASKCGFTPQYTELEQLHKQYGKDVVLIGFPAGNFGGQELATNSEIKEFCTGKYNVTFLLSEKTSVKGEDISPLFKYLTTAENPDFTGDISWNFEKFLINEKGQLVHRFKSKTTPLSADITKTLAAK
;
A
#
# COMPACT_ATOMS: atom_id res chain seq x y z
N MET A 1 9.55 -52.50 20.03
CA MET A 1 8.62 -51.53 19.44
C MET A 1 9.15 -50.14 19.75
N ASN A 2 9.83 -49.47 18.80
CA ASN A 2 10.34 -48.12 18.99
C ASN A 2 9.31 -47.15 18.41
N THR A 3 8.66 -46.39 19.30
CA THR A 3 7.72 -45.33 18.90
C THR A 3 8.53 -44.06 18.56
N LEU A 4 8.64 -43.77 17.29
CA LEU A 4 9.28 -42.54 16.79
C LEU A 4 8.34 -41.37 17.04
N LEU A 5 8.62 -40.55 18.05
CA LEU A 5 7.94 -39.27 18.29
C LEU A 5 8.42 -38.25 17.24
N ILE A 6 7.59 -37.98 16.25
CA ILE A 6 7.82 -36.86 15.31
C ILE A 6 7.42 -35.56 16.02
N LEU A 7 8.40 -34.78 16.48
CA LEU A 7 8.23 -33.44 16.97
C LEU A 7 7.91 -32.52 15.79
N LEU A 8 6.63 -32.20 15.60
CA LEU A 8 6.16 -31.20 14.65
C LEU A 8 6.51 -29.82 15.22
N SER A 9 7.66 -29.27 14.84
CA SER A 9 8.03 -27.90 15.19
C SER A 9 7.15 -26.91 14.42
N LEU A 10 6.13 -26.38 15.10
CA LEU A 10 5.36 -25.23 14.64
C LEU A 10 6.33 -24.05 14.56
N PHE A 11 6.73 -23.64 13.35
CA PHE A 11 7.46 -22.41 13.12
C PHE A 11 6.53 -21.23 13.47
N PHE A 12 6.63 -20.77 14.71
CA PHE A 12 5.96 -19.55 15.16
C PHE A 12 6.76 -18.38 14.58
N THR A 13 6.35 -17.88 13.40
CA THR A 13 6.89 -16.61 12.89
C THR A 13 6.34 -15.51 13.78
N PRO A 14 7.17 -14.73 14.48
CA PRO A 14 6.69 -13.62 15.28
C PRO A 14 5.92 -12.63 14.36
N PRO A 15 4.87 -11.97 14.88
CA PRO A 15 4.11 -11.00 14.09
C PRO A 15 5.06 -9.90 13.57
N ALA A 16 4.88 -9.52 12.31
CA ALA A 16 5.64 -8.43 11.70
C ALA A 16 5.47 -7.14 12.54
N LYS A 17 6.59 -6.56 12.95
CA LYS A 17 6.60 -5.33 13.77
C LYS A 17 6.70 -4.06 12.92
N SER A 18 6.95 -4.18 11.63
CA SER A 18 7.24 -3.09 10.73
C SER A 18 6.87 -3.44 9.29
N VAL A 19 6.52 -2.44 8.48
CA VAL A 19 6.32 -2.65 7.03
C VAL A 19 7.59 -3.11 6.32
N TYR A 20 8.77 -2.93 6.91
CA TYR A 20 10.04 -3.37 6.35
C TYR A 20 10.21 -4.90 6.28
N ASP A 21 9.34 -5.64 6.96
CA ASP A 21 9.31 -7.11 6.92
C ASP A 21 8.60 -7.64 5.68
N PHE A 22 8.00 -6.76 4.86
CA PHE A 22 7.24 -7.12 3.67
C PHE A 22 7.96 -6.75 2.38
N SER A 23 7.59 -7.46 1.31
CA SER A 23 7.94 -7.13 -0.08
C SER A 23 6.67 -7.07 -0.94
N PHE A 24 6.80 -6.48 -2.11
CA PHE A 24 5.77 -6.49 -3.15
C PHE A 24 6.43 -6.62 -4.53
N LYS A 25 5.67 -7.09 -5.53
CA LYS A 25 6.09 -7.04 -6.91
C LYS A 25 5.57 -5.75 -7.55
N THR A 26 6.42 -5.08 -8.28
CA THR A 26 6.01 -3.92 -9.10
C THR A 26 5.09 -4.37 -10.23
N ILE A 27 4.41 -3.43 -10.86
CA ILE A 27 3.54 -3.69 -12.02
C ILE A 27 4.29 -4.36 -13.19
N ASP A 28 5.62 -4.23 -13.21
CA ASP A 28 6.53 -4.89 -14.17
C ASP A 28 7.09 -6.24 -13.65
N GLY A 29 6.56 -6.76 -12.52
CA GLY A 29 6.95 -8.05 -11.95
C GLY A 29 8.25 -8.06 -11.15
N LYS A 30 8.90 -6.91 -10.93
CA LYS A 30 10.13 -6.83 -10.14
C LYS A 30 9.81 -6.83 -8.64
N GLU A 31 10.41 -7.74 -7.88
CA GLU A 31 10.25 -7.76 -6.42
C GLU A 31 11.05 -6.62 -5.76
N ILE A 32 10.38 -5.92 -4.83
CA ILE A 32 10.96 -4.87 -4.01
C ILE A 32 10.64 -5.14 -2.54
N LYS A 33 11.67 -5.19 -1.70
CA LYS A 33 11.53 -5.21 -0.23
C LYS A 33 11.27 -3.78 0.26
N LEU A 34 10.25 -3.58 1.11
CA LEU A 34 9.96 -2.26 1.67
C LEU A 34 11.11 -1.72 2.55
N SER A 35 11.96 -2.62 3.09
CA SER A 35 13.19 -2.23 3.80
C SER A 35 14.18 -1.42 2.96
N LYS A 36 14.07 -1.44 1.62
CA LYS A 36 14.85 -0.58 0.71
C LYS A 36 14.59 0.91 0.95
N PHE A 37 13.44 1.25 1.51
CA PHE A 37 13.00 2.62 1.74
C PHE A 37 13.19 3.09 3.20
N LYS A 38 13.99 2.37 4.00
CA LYS A 38 14.35 2.82 5.36
C LYS A 38 14.87 4.25 5.35
N GLY A 39 14.44 5.04 6.33
CA GLY A 39 14.81 6.45 6.46
C GLY A 39 13.97 7.41 5.61
N LYS A 40 12.98 6.90 4.86
CA LYS A 40 11.97 7.70 4.16
C LYS A 40 10.58 7.38 4.66
N LYS A 41 9.69 8.36 4.60
CA LYS A 41 8.25 8.10 4.75
C LYS A 41 7.76 7.30 3.54
N ILE A 42 6.74 6.46 3.76
CA ILE A 42 6.09 5.72 2.66
C ILE A 42 4.59 6.02 2.72
N LEU A 43 4.02 6.45 1.60
CA LEU A 43 2.57 6.58 1.44
C LEU A 43 2.07 5.44 0.54
N ILE A 44 1.32 4.52 1.13
CA ILE A 44 0.69 3.39 0.43
C ILE A 44 -0.75 3.73 0.15
N VAL A 45 -1.22 3.48 -1.08
CA VAL A 45 -2.59 3.78 -1.51
C VAL A 45 -3.14 2.58 -2.28
N ASN A 46 -4.32 2.05 -1.90
CA ASN A 46 -5.03 1.08 -2.74
C ASN A 46 -5.81 1.82 -3.83
N THR A 47 -5.55 1.50 -5.08
CA THR A 47 -6.06 2.25 -6.23
C THR A 47 -7.00 1.44 -7.11
N ALA A 48 -7.74 2.11 -7.99
CA ALA A 48 -8.57 1.49 -9.01
C ALA A 48 -8.77 2.43 -10.22
N SER A 49 -8.90 1.84 -11.42
CA SER A 49 -8.99 2.57 -12.69
C SER A 49 -10.40 3.07 -13.04
N LYS A 50 -11.46 2.49 -12.43
CA LYS A 50 -12.87 2.75 -12.77
C LYS A 50 -13.70 3.22 -11.57
N CYS A 51 -13.08 3.94 -10.63
CA CYS A 51 -13.69 4.45 -9.40
C CYS A 51 -14.01 5.94 -9.52
N GLY A 52 -15.02 6.43 -8.79
CA GLY A 52 -15.27 7.87 -8.66
C GLY A 52 -14.08 8.64 -8.06
N PHE A 53 -13.21 7.97 -7.31
CA PHE A 53 -11.98 8.56 -6.75
C PHE A 53 -10.75 8.44 -7.66
N THR A 54 -10.86 7.81 -8.84
CA THR A 54 -9.74 7.66 -9.79
C THR A 54 -9.05 8.99 -10.17
N PRO A 55 -9.75 10.15 -10.26
CA PRO A 55 -9.11 11.44 -10.48
C PRO A 55 -8.04 11.81 -9.43
N GLN A 56 -8.03 11.19 -8.25
CA GLN A 56 -6.98 11.40 -7.26
C GLN A 56 -5.57 10.98 -7.74
N TYR A 57 -5.45 10.20 -8.81
CA TYR A 57 -4.15 9.93 -9.43
C TYR A 57 -3.41 11.21 -9.82
N THR A 58 -4.12 12.25 -10.25
CA THR A 58 -3.53 13.57 -10.58
C THR A 58 -2.85 14.18 -9.35
N GLU A 59 -3.54 14.21 -8.21
CA GLU A 59 -2.98 14.77 -6.97
C GLU A 59 -1.88 13.85 -6.39
N LEU A 60 -2.00 12.52 -6.53
CA LEU A 60 -0.95 11.58 -6.13
C LEU A 60 0.35 11.83 -6.92
N GLU A 61 0.25 12.05 -8.23
CA GLU A 61 1.42 12.37 -9.06
C GLU A 61 2.03 13.73 -8.68
N GLN A 62 1.20 14.74 -8.39
CA GLN A 62 1.67 16.04 -7.90
C GLN A 62 2.38 15.90 -6.55
N LEU A 63 1.80 15.13 -5.62
CA LEU A 63 2.41 14.83 -4.33
C LEU A 63 3.75 14.11 -4.51
N HIS A 64 3.81 13.12 -5.41
CA HIS A 64 5.05 12.42 -5.74
C HIS A 64 6.14 13.37 -6.24
N LYS A 65 5.80 14.29 -7.16
CA LYS A 65 6.75 15.30 -7.67
C LYS A 65 7.21 16.27 -6.59
N GLN A 66 6.31 16.67 -5.71
CA GLN A 66 6.61 17.65 -4.66
C GLN A 66 7.42 17.05 -3.50
N TYR A 67 7.09 15.84 -3.05
CA TYR A 67 7.65 15.21 -1.84
C TYR A 67 8.56 14.00 -2.13
N GLY A 68 8.70 13.56 -3.37
CA GLY A 68 9.37 12.30 -3.75
C GLY A 68 10.83 12.18 -3.32
N LYS A 69 11.46 13.29 -2.90
CA LYS A 69 12.79 13.27 -2.29
C LYS A 69 12.77 12.53 -0.93
N ASP A 70 11.75 12.79 -0.11
CA ASP A 70 11.66 12.33 1.29
C ASP A 70 10.52 11.32 1.50
N VAL A 71 9.58 11.23 0.56
CA VAL A 71 8.41 10.33 0.62
C VAL A 71 8.38 9.39 -0.57
N VAL A 72 8.26 8.11 -0.31
CA VAL A 72 8.02 7.08 -1.34
C VAL A 72 6.53 6.86 -1.47
N LEU A 73 5.95 7.15 -2.64
CA LEU A 73 4.56 6.86 -2.94
C LEU A 73 4.45 5.52 -3.67
N ILE A 74 3.54 4.65 -3.21
CA ILE A 74 3.30 3.33 -3.82
C ILE A 74 1.80 3.13 -4.00
N GLY A 75 1.33 2.99 -5.24
CA GLY A 75 -0.02 2.60 -5.57
C GLY A 75 -0.16 1.08 -5.67
N PHE A 76 -1.21 0.54 -5.08
CA PHE A 76 -1.56 -0.87 -5.12
C PHE A 76 -2.91 -1.04 -5.84
N PRO A 77 -2.93 -1.32 -7.16
CA PRO A 77 -4.15 -1.59 -7.90
C PRO A 77 -4.92 -2.77 -7.29
N ALA A 78 -6.21 -2.59 -7.00
CA ALA A 78 -7.02 -3.58 -6.30
C ALA A 78 -8.43 -3.71 -6.89
N GLY A 79 -8.86 -4.94 -7.15
CA GLY A 79 -10.19 -5.24 -7.70
C GLY A 79 -11.26 -5.53 -6.64
N ASN A 80 -10.95 -5.42 -5.35
CA ASN A 80 -11.82 -5.87 -4.25
C ASN A 80 -13.11 -5.05 -4.10
N PHE A 81 -13.19 -3.85 -4.68
CA PHE A 81 -14.34 -2.95 -4.54
C PHE A 81 -15.08 -2.82 -5.86
N GLY A 82 -16.13 -3.62 -6.03
CA GLY A 82 -17.00 -3.60 -7.20
C GLY A 82 -16.33 -3.96 -8.53
N GLY A 83 -15.18 -4.64 -8.50
CA GLY A 83 -14.44 -4.99 -9.73
C GLY A 83 -13.92 -3.76 -10.49
N GLN A 84 -13.69 -2.64 -9.80
CA GLN A 84 -13.36 -1.34 -10.41
C GLN A 84 -11.89 -1.23 -10.89
N GLU A 85 -11.12 -2.33 -10.87
CA GLU A 85 -9.78 -2.33 -11.46
C GLU A 85 -9.75 -3.12 -12.78
N LEU A 86 -8.87 -2.72 -13.70
CA LEU A 86 -8.64 -3.38 -14.98
C LEU A 86 -8.14 -4.82 -14.78
N ALA A 87 -8.24 -5.63 -15.82
CA ALA A 87 -7.98 -7.07 -15.71
C ALA A 87 -6.50 -7.38 -15.51
N THR A 88 -5.63 -6.74 -16.27
CA THR A 88 -4.20 -7.07 -16.34
C THR A 88 -3.30 -5.93 -15.86
N ASN A 89 -2.11 -6.29 -15.37
CA ASN A 89 -1.08 -5.31 -14.99
C ASN A 89 -0.68 -4.39 -16.16
N SER A 90 -0.65 -4.91 -17.39
CA SER A 90 -0.34 -4.12 -18.59
C SER A 90 -1.37 -3.03 -18.83
N GLU A 91 -2.67 -3.37 -18.81
CA GLU A 91 -3.75 -2.40 -18.97
C GLU A 91 -3.74 -1.34 -17.88
N ILE A 92 -3.50 -1.75 -16.61
CA ILE A 92 -3.40 -0.83 -15.47
C ILE A 92 -2.23 0.14 -15.68
N LYS A 93 -1.06 -0.36 -16.04
CA LYS A 93 0.12 0.45 -16.31
C LYS A 93 -0.14 1.46 -17.42
N GLU A 94 -0.66 1.02 -18.54
CA GLU A 94 -1.00 1.87 -19.69
C GLU A 94 -2.00 2.96 -19.30
N PHE A 95 -3.06 2.59 -18.55
CA PHE A 95 -4.05 3.54 -18.05
C PHE A 95 -3.42 4.60 -17.13
N CYS A 96 -2.63 4.19 -16.14
CA CYS A 96 -2.02 5.09 -15.18
C CYS A 96 -1.01 6.04 -15.83
N THR A 97 -0.16 5.51 -16.71
CA THR A 97 0.87 6.32 -17.39
C THR A 97 0.27 7.19 -18.49
N GLY A 98 -0.64 6.63 -19.33
CA GLY A 98 -1.21 7.34 -20.47
C GLY A 98 -2.22 8.41 -20.07
N LYS A 99 -3.07 8.15 -19.07
CA LYS A 99 -4.13 9.08 -18.68
C LYS A 99 -3.73 10.05 -17.57
N TYR A 100 -2.91 9.60 -16.60
CA TYR A 100 -2.56 10.39 -15.41
C TYR A 100 -1.07 10.74 -15.31
N ASN A 101 -0.26 10.30 -16.29
CA ASN A 101 1.20 10.50 -16.31
C ASN A 101 1.87 10.00 -15.01
N VAL A 102 1.37 8.90 -14.44
CA VAL A 102 1.89 8.33 -13.19
C VAL A 102 3.35 7.91 -13.36
N THR A 103 4.21 8.43 -12.49
CA THR A 103 5.65 8.10 -12.45
C THR A 103 6.07 7.48 -11.11
N PHE A 104 5.21 7.51 -10.09
CA PHE A 104 5.47 6.82 -8.84
C PHE A 104 5.31 5.28 -8.98
N LEU A 105 5.78 4.54 -7.97
CA LEU A 105 5.75 3.08 -7.98
C LEU A 105 4.31 2.55 -7.97
N LEU A 106 4.04 1.61 -8.88
CA LEU A 106 2.83 0.80 -8.87
C LEU A 106 3.21 -0.67 -8.58
N SER A 107 2.45 -1.33 -7.72
CA SER A 107 2.52 -2.78 -7.55
C SER A 107 1.77 -3.50 -8.68
N GLU A 108 2.01 -4.80 -8.84
CA GLU A 108 1.06 -5.68 -9.53
C GLU A 108 -0.30 -5.62 -8.83
N LYS A 109 -1.37 -5.97 -9.55
CA LYS A 109 -2.73 -6.04 -9.00
C LYS A 109 -2.75 -6.95 -7.77
N THR A 110 -3.23 -6.42 -6.65
CA THR A 110 -3.07 -7.02 -5.32
C THR A 110 -4.42 -7.07 -4.61
N SER A 111 -4.70 -8.17 -3.89
CA SER A 111 -5.85 -8.22 -2.99
C SER A 111 -5.57 -7.46 -1.70
N VAL A 112 -6.50 -6.55 -1.36
CA VAL A 112 -6.39 -5.67 -0.17
C VAL A 112 -7.50 -5.93 0.85
N LYS A 113 -8.37 -6.91 0.57
CA LYS A 113 -9.49 -7.29 1.44
C LYS A 113 -9.95 -8.71 1.13
N GLY A 114 -10.54 -9.40 2.11
CA GLY A 114 -11.08 -10.76 1.96
C GLY A 114 -10.11 -11.84 2.41
N GLU A 115 -10.43 -13.10 2.07
CA GLU A 115 -9.64 -14.25 2.51
C GLU A 115 -8.24 -14.29 1.90
N ASP A 116 -8.10 -13.75 0.69
CA ASP A 116 -6.86 -13.67 -0.08
C ASP A 116 -6.09 -12.36 0.13
N ILE A 117 -6.44 -11.59 1.16
CA ILE A 117 -5.76 -10.33 1.48
C ILE A 117 -4.25 -10.52 1.56
N SER A 118 -3.48 -9.66 0.89
CA SER A 118 -2.03 -9.76 0.92
C SER A 118 -1.47 -9.54 2.33
N PRO A 119 -0.35 -10.17 2.71
CA PRO A 119 0.25 -10.04 4.04
C PRO A 119 0.51 -8.59 4.46
N LEU A 120 0.96 -7.75 3.54
CA LEU A 120 1.17 -6.32 3.79
C LEU A 120 -0.12 -5.63 4.19
N PHE A 121 -1.21 -5.83 3.44
CA PHE A 121 -2.48 -5.19 3.75
C PHE A 121 -3.16 -5.77 4.99
N LYS A 122 -2.97 -7.06 5.27
CA LYS A 122 -3.38 -7.66 6.54
C LYS A 122 -2.70 -6.97 7.73
N TYR A 123 -1.40 -6.69 7.63
CA TYR A 123 -0.68 -5.92 8.63
C TYR A 123 -1.21 -4.49 8.73
N LEU A 124 -1.32 -3.76 7.62
CA LEU A 124 -1.74 -2.36 7.60
C LEU A 124 -3.16 -2.14 8.15
N THR A 125 -4.05 -3.12 7.99
CA THR A 125 -5.43 -3.03 8.48
C THR A 125 -5.57 -3.36 9.97
N THR A 126 -4.59 -4.03 10.56
CA THR A 126 -4.59 -4.42 11.98
C THR A 126 -3.58 -3.66 12.84
N ALA A 127 -2.58 -3.02 12.23
CA ALA A 127 -1.58 -2.23 12.94
C ALA A 127 -2.22 -1.05 13.68
N GLU A 128 -1.88 -0.91 14.95
CA GLU A 128 -2.32 0.23 15.76
C GLU A 128 -1.80 1.55 15.15
N ASN A 129 -2.67 2.53 15.11
CA ASN A 129 -2.40 3.88 14.64
C ASN A 129 -3.43 4.84 15.29
N PRO A 130 -3.20 6.16 15.29
CA PRO A 130 -4.07 7.12 15.99
C PRO A 130 -5.45 7.32 15.31
N ASP A 131 -5.65 6.85 14.08
CA ASP A 131 -6.86 7.15 13.32
C ASP A 131 -7.91 6.03 13.44
N PHE A 132 -7.67 4.87 12.83
CA PHE A 132 -8.58 3.71 12.89
C PHE A 132 -7.94 2.43 12.36
N THR A 133 -8.43 1.28 12.81
CA THR A 133 -8.08 -0.06 12.34
C THR A 133 -9.27 -0.73 11.63
N GLY A 134 -9.08 -1.95 11.14
CA GLY A 134 -10.10 -2.75 10.47
C GLY A 134 -9.99 -2.70 8.95
N ASP A 135 -10.90 -3.39 8.28
CA ASP A 135 -10.90 -3.55 6.83
C ASP A 135 -10.86 -2.23 6.05
N ILE A 136 -10.24 -2.28 4.87
CA ILE A 136 -10.35 -1.20 3.89
C ILE A 136 -11.81 -1.09 3.45
N SER A 137 -12.37 0.10 3.51
CA SER A 137 -13.77 0.35 3.21
C SER A 137 -14.02 0.61 1.73
N TRP A 138 -13.07 1.21 1.01
CA TRP A 138 -13.18 1.54 -0.40
C TRP A 138 -11.83 1.78 -1.07
N ASN A 139 -11.82 1.99 -2.39
CA ASN A 139 -10.62 2.39 -3.14
C ASN A 139 -10.08 3.73 -2.64
N PHE A 140 -8.78 3.97 -2.79
CA PHE A 140 -8.07 5.20 -2.43
C PHE A 140 -8.04 5.50 -0.92
N GLU A 141 -8.01 4.49 -0.04
CA GLU A 141 -7.53 4.70 1.33
C GLU A 141 -5.99 4.82 1.31
N LYS A 142 -5.45 5.63 2.20
CA LYS A 142 -4.02 5.92 2.28
C LYS A 142 -3.49 5.51 3.64
N PHE A 143 -2.26 4.97 3.64
CA PHE A 143 -1.54 4.53 4.82
C PHE A 143 -0.19 5.22 4.83
N LEU A 144 0.05 6.07 5.83
CA LEU A 144 1.32 6.77 5.99
C LEU A 144 2.20 6.03 6.98
N ILE A 145 3.38 5.66 6.51
CA ILE A 145 4.41 4.97 7.26
C ILE A 145 5.56 5.95 7.52
N ASN A 146 6.06 5.99 8.75
CA ASN A 146 7.20 6.81 9.14
C ASN A 146 8.54 6.20 8.70
N GLU A 147 9.63 6.92 8.92
CA GLU A 147 11.01 6.55 8.56
C GLU A 147 11.51 5.29 9.29
N LYS A 148 10.79 4.85 10.34
CA LYS A 148 11.08 3.63 11.12
C LYS A 148 10.25 2.43 10.65
N GLY A 149 9.38 2.60 9.65
CA GLY A 149 8.52 1.54 9.11
C GLY A 149 7.25 1.27 9.92
N GLN A 150 6.82 2.22 10.74
CA GLN A 150 5.61 2.12 11.54
C GLN A 150 4.46 2.86 10.85
N LEU A 151 3.25 2.27 10.85
CA LEU A 151 2.04 2.96 10.42
C LEU A 151 1.72 4.09 11.42
N VAL A 152 1.68 5.32 10.95
CA VAL A 152 1.44 6.51 11.79
C VAL A 152 0.15 7.22 11.48
N HIS A 153 -0.38 7.08 10.25
CA HIS A 153 -1.69 7.61 9.89
C HIS A 153 -2.38 6.74 8.85
N ARG A 154 -3.72 6.74 8.91
CA ARG A 154 -4.59 6.12 7.91
C ARG A 154 -5.69 7.08 7.52
N PHE A 155 -5.86 7.31 6.21
CA PHE A 155 -6.82 8.28 5.68
C PHE A 155 -7.86 7.58 4.83
N LYS A 156 -9.12 7.95 5.00
CA LYS A 156 -10.24 7.47 4.17
C LYS A 156 -10.14 7.96 2.73
N SER A 157 -10.87 7.31 1.83
CA SER A 157 -10.92 7.62 0.40
C SER A 157 -11.19 9.11 0.09
N LYS A 158 -12.06 9.74 0.89
CA LYS A 158 -12.46 11.16 0.71
C LYS A 158 -11.36 12.17 1.02
N THR A 159 -10.37 11.81 1.84
CA THR A 159 -9.22 12.67 2.12
C THR A 159 -8.34 12.72 0.88
N THR A 160 -8.32 13.86 0.20
CA THR A 160 -7.56 14.01 -1.05
C THR A 160 -6.05 14.07 -0.80
N PRO A 161 -5.22 13.60 -1.74
CA PRO A 161 -3.77 13.49 -1.53
C PRO A 161 -3.07 14.80 -1.14
N LEU A 162 -3.53 15.94 -1.67
CA LEU A 162 -2.96 17.25 -1.37
C LEU A 162 -3.69 18.00 -0.24
N SER A 163 -4.60 17.34 0.47
CA SER A 163 -5.26 17.95 1.63
C SER A 163 -4.25 18.29 2.73
N ALA A 164 -4.58 19.29 3.54
CA ALA A 164 -3.76 19.69 4.68
C ALA A 164 -3.54 18.54 5.68
N ASP A 165 -4.50 17.62 5.80
CA ASP A 165 -4.40 16.45 6.68
C ASP A 165 -3.24 15.53 6.30
N ILE A 166 -2.97 15.37 5.00
CA ILE A 166 -1.85 14.57 4.51
C ILE A 166 -0.57 15.41 4.43
N THR A 167 -0.63 16.59 3.80
CA THR A 167 0.59 17.36 3.51
C THR A 167 1.32 17.83 4.76
N LYS A 168 0.61 18.16 5.85
CA LYS A 168 1.22 18.50 7.15
C LYS A 168 1.99 17.32 7.74
N THR A 169 1.46 16.10 7.65
CA THR A 169 2.13 14.90 8.17
C THR A 169 3.35 14.51 7.34
N LEU A 170 3.35 14.79 6.04
CA LEU A 170 4.50 14.57 5.16
C LEU A 170 5.62 15.58 5.46
N ALA A 171 5.29 16.84 5.74
CA ALA A 171 6.26 17.90 6.00
C ALA A 171 6.86 17.85 7.42
N ALA A 172 6.19 17.21 8.39
CA ALA A 172 6.71 17.06 9.75
C ALA A 172 8.01 16.26 9.75
N LYS A 173 9.03 16.77 10.46
CA LYS A 173 10.33 16.08 10.67
C LYS A 173 10.29 15.24 11.91
#